data_fee3ff8bbd6519c068248e7515dd2530
#
_entry.id   fee3ff8bbd6519c068248e7515dd2530
#
_cell.length_a   1.000
_cell.length_b   1.000
_cell.length_c   1.000
_cell.angle_alpha   90.00
_cell.angle_beta   90.00
_cell.angle_gamma   90.00
#
_symmetry.space_group_name_H-M   'P 1'
#
loop_
_entity.id
_entity.type
_entity.pdbx_description
1 polymer ?
#
loop_
_entity_poly.entity_id
_entity_poly.type
_entity_poly.pdbx_seq_one_letter_code
_entity_poly.pdbx_strand_id
1 'polypeptide(L)'
;MLTDIALARRLERTEGRGNAAFVDAQARLDPASGAIWTSVGGTLAMFAGVGSPITQTFGLGIHLPLAAKELDTIEHFFRSRGSATFHEVCPLAGVEVYAALTRRGYVP
;
A
#
# COMPACT_ATOMS: atom_id res chain seq x y z
N MET A 1 10.18 18.87 17.86
CA MET A 1 9.55 17.59 18.20
C MET A 1 10.11 16.49 17.30
N LEU A 2 10.43 15.37 17.87
CA LEU A 2 10.94 14.24 17.13
C LEU A 2 9.79 13.27 16.81
N THR A 3 9.64 12.96 15.52
CA THR A 3 8.72 11.92 15.09
C THR A 3 9.47 10.59 15.13
N ASP A 4 9.02 9.67 15.96
CA ASP A 4 9.63 8.35 16.08
C ASP A 4 8.89 7.32 15.24
N ILE A 5 9.50 6.15 15.11
CA ILE A 5 8.94 5.05 14.31
C ILE A 5 7.62 4.52 14.89
N ALA A 6 7.47 4.52 16.20
CA ALA A 6 6.24 4.04 16.84
C ALA A 6 5.06 4.95 16.49
N LEU A 7 5.27 6.26 16.53
CA LEU A 7 4.25 7.23 16.12
C LEU A 7 3.92 7.09 14.63
N ALA A 8 4.95 6.98 13.79
CA ALA A 8 4.77 6.80 12.36
C ALA A 8 3.95 5.55 12.05
N ARG A 9 4.23 4.43 12.73
CA ARG A 9 3.47 3.19 12.56
C ARG A 9 2.00 3.36 12.95
N ARG A 10 1.73 4.10 14.01
CA ARG A 10 0.34 4.37 14.44
C ARG A 10 -0.40 5.23 13.42
N LEU A 11 0.22 6.27 12.92
CA LEU A 11 -0.38 7.15 11.92
C LEU A 11 -0.64 6.39 10.62
N GLU A 12 0.32 5.61 10.15
CA GLU A 12 0.17 4.80 8.94
C GLU A 12 -0.94 3.76 9.11
N ARG A 13 -1.03 3.14 10.28
CA ARG A 13 -2.09 2.16 10.56
C ARG A 13 -3.47 2.81 10.56
N THR A 14 -3.59 3.99 11.15
CA THR A 14 -4.85 4.74 11.21
C THR A 14 -5.29 5.14 9.79
N GLU A 15 -4.38 5.66 8.99
CA GLU A 15 -4.66 6.02 7.60
C GLU A 15 -5.07 4.79 6.80
N GLY A 16 -4.32 3.70 6.92
CA GLY A 16 -4.61 2.45 6.23
C GLY A 16 -5.99 1.90 6.57
N ARG A 17 -6.36 1.91 7.84
CA ARG A 17 -7.69 1.45 8.29
C ARG A 17 -8.80 2.34 7.73
N GLY A 18 -8.60 3.64 7.73
CA GLY A 18 -9.58 4.58 7.17
C GLY A 18 -9.80 4.34 5.68
N ASN A 19 -8.73 4.16 4.95
CA ASN A 19 -8.80 3.88 3.51
C ASN A 19 -9.41 2.50 3.23
N ALA A 20 -9.09 1.49 4.04
CA ALA A 20 -9.70 0.16 3.92
C ALA A 20 -11.22 0.22 4.14
N ALA A 21 -11.66 0.99 5.13
CA ALA A 21 -13.09 1.19 5.39
C ALA A 21 -13.78 1.87 4.20
N PHE A 22 -13.12 2.84 3.56
CA PHE A 22 -13.63 3.49 2.36
C PHE A 22 -13.77 2.48 1.21
N VAL A 23 -12.75 1.64 0.99
CA VAL A 23 -12.78 0.61 -0.06
C VAL A 23 -13.92 -0.40 0.20
N ASP A 24 -14.11 -0.82 1.45
CA ASP A 24 -15.21 -1.71 1.82
C ASP A 24 -16.57 -1.07 1.53
N ALA A 25 -16.73 0.22 1.85
CA ALA A 25 -17.96 0.94 1.56
C ALA A 25 -18.22 1.03 0.06
N GLN A 26 -17.18 1.33 -0.73
CA GLN A 26 -17.30 1.38 -2.18
C GLN A 26 -17.70 0.03 -2.76
N ALA A 27 -17.14 -1.06 -2.24
CA ALA A 27 -17.50 -2.41 -2.69
C ALA A 27 -18.96 -2.74 -2.40
N ARG A 28 -19.50 -2.27 -1.28
CA ARG A 28 -20.91 -2.48 -0.93
C ARG A 28 -21.86 -1.63 -1.79
N LEU A 29 -21.49 -0.36 -2.03
CA LEU A 29 -22.35 0.59 -2.74
C LEU A 29 -22.27 0.41 -4.26
N ASP A 30 -21.12 -0.05 -4.76
CA ASP A 30 -20.90 -0.28 -6.18
C ASP A 30 -20.08 -1.57 -6.37
N PRO A 31 -20.75 -2.74 -6.31
CA PRO A 31 -20.05 -4.02 -6.49
C PRO A 31 -19.31 -4.15 -7.83
N ALA A 32 -19.79 -3.45 -8.87
CA ALA A 32 -19.16 -3.49 -10.18
C ALA A 32 -17.81 -2.76 -10.22
N SER A 33 -17.51 -1.94 -9.21
CA SER A 33 -16.24 -1.22 -9.14
C SER A 33 -15.03 -2.16 -9.01
N GLY A 34 -15.23 -3.36 -8.47
CA GLY A 34 -14.14 -4.28 -8.15
C GLY A 34 -13.29 -3.83 -6.96
N ALA A 35 -13.76 -2.85 -6.18
CA ALA A 35 -13.01 -2.32 -5.03
C ALA A 35 -12.73 -3.42 -4.02
N ILE A 36 -11.44 -3.55 -3.65
CA ILE A 36 -10.97 -4.59 -2.74
C ILE A 36 -9.63 -4.17 -2.15
N TRP A 37 -9.32 -4.70 -0.97
CA TRP A 37 -7.98 -4.55 -0.39
C TRP A 37 -7.52 -5.88 0.20
N THR A 38 -6.20 -6.00 0.35
CA THR A 38 -5.57 -7.15 0.97
C THR A 38 -4.37 -6.71 1.79
N SER A 39 -3.95 -7.56 2.72
CA SER A 39 -2.77 -7.33 3.54
C SER A 39 -1.67 -8.28 3.12
N VAL A 40 -0.47 -7.75 2.88
CA VAL A 40 0.71 -8.52 2.49
C VAL A 40 1.87 -8.08 3.37
N GLY A 41 2.24 -8.90 4.35
CA GLY A 41 3.39 -8.60 5.21
C GLY A 41 3.32 -7.25 5.91
N GLY A 42 2.17 -6.88 6.46
CA GLY A 42 1.98 -5.58 7.11
C GLY A 42 1.70 -4.41 6.18
N THR A 43 1.77 -4.62 4.88
CA THR A 43 1.41 -3.62 3.86
C THR A 43 -0.03 -3.84 3.44
N LEU A 44 -0.81 -2.76 3.32
CA LEU A 44 -2.16 -2.82 2.76
C LEU A 44 -2.10 -2.46 1.28
N ALA A 45 -2.58 -3.34 0.42
CA ALA A 45 -2.72 -3.10 -1.01
C ALA A 45 -4.19 -2.86 -1.32
N MET A 46 -4.52 -1.72 -1.92
CA MET A 46 -5.89 -1.28 -2.14
C MET A 46 -6.16 -0.99 -3.60
N PHE A 47 -7.28 -1.50 -4.08
CA PHE A 47 -7.77 -1.21 -5.43
C PHE A 47 -9.17 -0.60 -5.32
N ALA A 48 -9.30 0.61 -5.83
CA ALA A 48 -10.57 1.36 -5.87
C ALA A 48 -10.88 1.83 -7.29
N GLY A 49 -10.36 1.13 -8.30
CA GLY A 49 -10.46 1.48 -9.70
C GLY A 49 -9.14 1.99 -10.25
N VAL A 50 -8.91 1.77 -11.55
CA VAL A 50 -7.72 2.27 -12.24
C VAL A 50 -7.73 3.80 -12.21
N GLY A 51 -6.62 4.40 -11.80
CA GLY A 51 -6.49 5.85 -11.71
C GLY A 51 -7.04 6.47 -10.43
N SER A 52 -7.64 5.69 -9.54
CA SER A 52 -8.07 6.21 -8.24
C SER A 52 -6.86 6.52 -7.36
N PRO A 53 -6.87 7.65 -6.63
CA PRO A 53 -5.78 7.97 -5.70
C PRO A 53 -5.65 6.98 -4.54
N ILE A 54 -6.67 6.17 -4.29
CA ILE A 54 -6.64 5.13 -3.24
C ILE A 54 -6.08 3.82 -3.78
N THR A 55 -5.97 3.66 -5.10
CA THR A 55 -5.36 2.47 -5.72
C THR A 55 -3.85 2.53 -5.57
N GLN A 56 -3.38 2.04 -4.43
CA GLN A 56 -1.96 2.04 -4.06
C GLN A 56 -1.75 1.20 -2.80
N THR A 57 -0.50 1.12 -2.34
CA THR A 57 -0.20 0.52 -1.05
C THR A 57 -0.12 1.57 0.05
N PHE A 58 -0.34 1.12 1.28
CA PHE A 58 -0.18 1.91 2.51
C PHE A 58 0.64 1.11 3.50
N GLY A 59 1.56 1.76 4.20
CA GLY A 59 2.38 1.13 5.23
C GLY A 59 3.50 0.24 4.71
N LEU A 60 3.94 0.46 3.47
CA LEU A 60 4.99 -0.35 2.87
C LEU A 60 6.28 -0.30 3.68
N GLY A 61 6.72 -1.45 4.17
CA GLY A 61 8.01 -1.60 4.85
C GLY A 61 8.12 -0.93 6.21
N ILE A 62 7.05 -0.33 6.74
CA ILE A 62 7.13 0.40 8.02
C ILE A 62 6.79 -0.49 9.22
N HIS A 63 5.94 -1.50 9.03
CA HIS A 63 5.52 -2.39 10.11
C HIS A 63 6.41 -3.63 10.21
N LEU A 64 6.77 -4.20 9.08
CA LEU A 64 7.63 -5.37 8.97
C LEU A 64 8.66 -5.13 7.86
N PRO A 65 9.84 -5.80 7.94
CA PRO A 65 10.81 -5.74 6.84
C PRO A 65 10.17 -6.17 5.52
N LEU A 66 10.51 -5.45 4.46
CA LEU A 66 9.97 -5.70 3.14
C LEU A 66 10.75 -6.82 2.45
N ALA A 67 10.05 -7.91 2.09
CA ALA A 67 10.63 -9.03 1.34
C ALA A 67 10.32 -8.92 -0.15
N ALA A 68 11.25 -9.35 -1.00
CA ALA A 68 11.06 -9.34 -2.45
C ALA A 68 9.81 -10.13 -2.86
N LYS A 69 9.57 -11.27 -2.22
CA LYS A 69 8.39 -12.10 -2.49
C LYS A 69 7.08 -11.37 -2.20
N GLU A 70 7.07 -10.51 -1.18
CA GLU A 70 5.91 -9.70 -0.85
C GLU A 70 5.65 -8.66 -1.93
N LEU A 71 6.70 -8.03 -2.47
CA LEU A 71 6.58 -7.11 -3.60
C LEU A 71 6.04 -7.82 -4.83
N ASP A 72 6.46 -9.06 -5.10
CA ASP A 72 5.92 -9.85 -6.20
C ASP A 72 4.40 -10.04 -6.05
N THR A 73 3.96 -10.39 -4.84
CA THR A 73 2.54 -10.57 -4.52
C THR A 73 1.76 -9.29 -4.69
N ILE A 74 2.28 -8.18 -4.21
CA ILE A 74 1.65 -6.86 -4.32
C ILE A 74 1.52 -6.45 -5.79
N GLU A 75 2.59 -6.59 -6.56
CA GLU A 75 2.58 -6.24 -7.99
C GLU A 75 1.58 -7.08 -8.76
N HIS A 76 1.48 -8.38 -8.44
CA HIS A 76 0.49 -9.26 -9.05
C HIS A 76 -0.94 -8.81 -8.73
N PHE A 77 -1.19 -8.39 -7.49
CA PHE A 77 -2.49 -7.90 -7.06
C PHE A 77 -2.98 -6.75 -7.96
N PHE A 78 -2.13 -5.77 -8.23
CA PHE A 78 -2.49 -4.63 -9.08
C PHE A 78 -2.54 -5.02 -10.56
N ARG A 79 -1.55 -5.76 -11.03
CA ARG A 79 -1.47 -6.16 -12.44
C ARG A 79 -2.67 -6.99 -12.86
N SER A 80 -3.14 -7.90 -12.02
CA SER A 80 -4.30 -8.74 -12.32
C SER A 80 -5.59 -7.93 -12.41
N ARG A 81 -5.58 -6.69 -11.94
CA ARG A 81 -6.72 -5.75 -12.02
C ARG A 81 -6.52 -4.65 -13.06
N GLY A 82 -5.50 -4.80 -13.91
CA GLY A 82 -5.21 -3.86 -14.98
C GLY A 82 -4.62 -2.53 -14.50
N SER A 83 -4.05 -2.50 -13.31
CA SER A 83 -3.49 -1.30 -12.72
C SER A 83 -1.97 -1.38 -12.63
N ALA A 84 -1.31 -0.24 -12.76
CA ALA A 84 0.07 -0.08 -12.32
C ALA A 84 0.12 -0.15 -10.79
N THR A 85 1.30 -0.46 -10.25
CA THR A 85 1.53 -0.51 -8.81
C THR A 85 2.08 0.83 -8.33
N PHE A 86 1.37 1.44 -7.38
CA PHE A 86 1.79 2.69 -6.74
C PHE A 86 2.01 2.45 -5.26
N HIS A 87 3.04 3.09 -4.71
CA HIS A 87 3.36 3.00 -3.29
C HIS A 87 3.42 4.39 -2.68
N GLU A 88 2.77 4.55 -1.53
CA GLU A 88 3.01 5.68 -0.66
C GLU A 88 4.01 5.23 0.41
N VAL A 89 5.20 5.83 0.44
CA VAL A 89 6.28 5.40 1.32
C VAL A 89 6.51 6.44 2.41
N CYS A 90 6.35 6.01 3.67
CA CYS A 90 6.68 6.85 4.80
C CYS A 90 8.20 7.05 4.84
N PRO A 91 8.69 8.30 5.02
CA PRO A 91 10.14 8.54 5.11
C PRO A 91 10.83 7.74 6.21
N LEU A 92 10.11 7.33 7.26
CA LEU A 92 10.68 6.55 8.36
C LEU A 92 10.70 5.04 8.08
N ALA A 93 10.26 4.60 6.90
CA ALA A 93 10.32 3.19 6.52
C ALA A 93 11.76 2.69 6.30
N GLY A 94 12.69 3.62 6.03
CA GLY A 94 14.11 3.29 5.90
C GLY A 94 14.61 3.29 4.46
N VAL A 95 15.91 3.45 4.31
CA VAL A 95 16.54 3.55 2.98
C VAL A 95 16.45 2.23 2.20
N GLU A 96 16.36 1.10 2.89
CA GLU A 96 16.24 -0.22 2.26
C GLU A 96 14.97 -0.34 1.42
N VAL A 97 13.89 0.30 1.85
CA VAL A 97 12.62 0.30 1.10
C VAL A 97 12.82 1.01 -0.24
N TYR A 98 13.42 2.19 -0.21
CA TYR A 98 13.70 2.95 -1.44
C TYR A 98 14.66 2.19 -2.36
N ALA A 99 15.68 1.56 -1.79
CA ALA A 99 16.64 0.77 -2.57
C ALA A 99 15.94 -0.43 -3.24
N ALA A 100 15.06 -1.12 -2.52
CA ALA A 100 14.31 -2.25 -3.07
C ALA A 100 13.40 -1.80 -4.21
N LEU A 101 12.70 -0.68 -4.06
CA LEU A 101 11.82 -0.16 -5.10
C LEU A 101 12.62 0.30 -6.32
N THR A 102 13.74 0.99 -6.12
CA THR A 102 14.59 1.45 -7.21
C THR A 102 15.12 0.28 -8.03
N ARG A 103 15.54 -0.81 -7.38
CA ARG A 103 16.01 -2.02 -8.06
C ARG A 103 14.92 -2.65 -8.93
N ARG A 104 13.66 -2.47 -8.59
CA ARG A 104 12.52 -3.01 -9.36
C ARG A 104 12.01 -2.03 -10.41
N GLY A 105 12.66 -0.89 -10.59
CA GLY A 105 12.32 0.07 -11.63
C GLY A 105 11.26 1.12 -11.23
N TYR A 106 10.88 1.19 -9.96
CA TYR A 106 10.01 2.27 -9.50
C TYR A 106 10.75 3.60 -9.51
N VAL A 107 10.02 4.65 -9.81
CA VAL A 107 10.52 6.03 -9.76
C VAL A 107 9.65 6.84 -8.79
N PRO A 108 10.27 7.82 -8.09
CA PRO A 108 9.53 8.69 -7.18
C PRO A 108 8.47 9.52 -7.90
#